data_61b7b36d984e19cb5b571bff14d64d9d
#
_entry.id   61b7b36d984e19cb5b571bff14d64d9d
#
_cell.length_a   1.000
_cell.length_b   1.000
_cell.length_c   1.000
_cell.angle_alpha   90.00
_cell.angle_beta   90.00
_cell.angle_gamma   90.00
#
_symmetry.space_group_name_H-M   'P 1'
#
loop_
_entity.id
_entity.type
_entity.pdbx_description
1 polymer ?
#
loop_
_entity_poly.entity_id
_entity_poly.type
_entity_poly.pdbx_seq_one_letter_code
_entity_poly.pdbx_strand_id
1 'polypeptide(L)'
;MDDFAYYWFHRASHECRFWWAAHVNHHSSQHYNLSTAIRQPWTGVLVGTWAPWFPLVLLGFPPEMIFFQSGLSLIYQFWLHTESIHRLPRWFEYLFNTPSHHRVHHAANPRYVDRNYGGTLMVWDRLFGTFAAESDDEPCRYGLIKNISTFNPIKIAFHEWVAMARDLRSARSLREAFNYTFGPPGWQPDGRGPTAKNIRAEWLASIYPRSAYPRSVEPPRKA
;
A
#
# COMPACT_ATOMS: atom_id res chain seq x y z
N MET A 1 -12.08 -16.37 0.49
CA MET A 1 -10.94 -16.54 -0.44
C MET A 1 -10.68 -15.27 -1.25
N ASP A 2 -11.70 -14.60 -1.76
CA ASP A 2 -11.55 -13.30 -2.46
C ASP A 2 -10.78 -12.27 -1.63
N ASP A 3 -11.17 -12.06 -0.37
CA ASP A 3 -10.51 -11.12 0.54
C ASP A 3 -9.03 -11.48 0.85
N PHE A 4 -8.67 -12.77 0.79
CA PHE A 4 -7.29 -13.23 0.86
C PHE A 4 -6.51 -12.89 -0.41
N ALA A 5 -7.11 -13.09 -1.58
CA ALA A 5 -6.52 -12.69 -2.87
C ALA A 5 -6.35 -11.17 -2.93
N TYR A 6 -7.34 -10.42 -2.44
CA TYR A 6 -7.29 -8.96 -2.32
C TYR A 6 -6.12 -8.50 -1.42
N TYR A 7 -5.93 -9.11 -0.25
CA TYR A 7 -4.82 -8.79 0.65
C TYR A 7 -3.46 -8.90 -0.08
N TRP A 8 -3.23 -10.01 -0.80
CA TRP A 8 -1.97 -10.20 -1.53
C TRP A 8 -1.83 -9.28 -2.73
N PHE A 9 -2.91 -9.03 -3.46
CA PHE A 9 -2.95 -8.02 -4.52
C PHE A 9 -2.56 -6.64 -3.97
N HIS A 10 -3.21 -6.22 -2.89
CA HIS A 10 -3.05 -4.89 -2.31
C HIS A 10 -1.64 -4.71 -1.73
N ARG A 11 -1.16 -5.72 -0.99
CA ARG A 11 0.20 -5.75 -0.47
C ARG A 11 1.24 -5.69 -1.59
N ALA A 12 1.11 -6.50 -2.62
CA ALA A 12 2.01 -6.48 -3.76
C ALA A 12 1.96 -5.14 -4.53
N SER A 13 0.79 -4.47 -4.56
CA SER A 13 0.63 -3.14 -5.14
C SER A 13 1.39 -2.05 -4.37
N HIS A 14 1.76 -2.29 -3.14
CA HIS A 14 2.62 -1.42 -2.33
C HIS A 14 4.08 -1.84 -2.32
N GLU A 15 4.37 -3.14 -2.31
CA GLU A 15 5.73 -3.67 -2.15
C GLU A 15 6.45 -3.88 -3.49
N CYS A 16 5.74 -3.87 -4.64
CA CYS A 16 6.30 -4.01 -5.99
C CYS A 16 6.05 -2.73 -6.80
N ARG A 17 7.12 -2.07 -7.25
CA ARG A 17 7.03 -0.78 -7.95
C ARG A 17 6.19 -0.83 -9.22
N PHE A 18 6.22 -1.94 -9.96
CA PHE A 18 5.40 -2.10 -11.18
C PHE A 18 3.90 -1.99 -10.90
N TRP A 19 3.42 -2.61 -9.82
CA TRP A 19 2.03 -2.51 -9.41
C TRP A 19 1.74 -1.22 -8.64
N TRP A 20 2.72 -0.72 -7.87
CA TRP A 20 2.62 0.60 -7.24
C TRP A 20 2.40 1.70 -8.27
N ALA A 21 3.06 1.66 -9.43
CA ALA A 21 2.90 2.65 -10.48
C ALA A 21 1.44 2.77 -11.00
N ALA A 22 0.66 1.69 -10.90
CA ALA A 22 -0.78 1.74 -11.13
C ALA A 22 -1.54 2.25 -9.89
N HIS A 23 -1.15 1.79 -8.68
CA HIS A 23 -1.88 2.02 -7.44
C HIS A 23 -1.64 3.39 -6.80
N VAL A 24 -0.48 3.99 -7.03
CA VAL A 24 -0.08 5.30 -6.48
C VAL A 24 -1.08 6.43 -6.75
N ASN A 25 -1.83 6.34 -7.84
CA ASN A 25 -2.92 7.26 -8.16
C ASN A 25 -3.95 7.34 -7.01
N HIS A 26 -4.31 6.19 -6.44
CA HIS A 26 -5.24 6.08 -5.32
C HIS A 26 -4.70 6.78 -4.06
N HIS A 27 -3.41 6.62 -3.75
CA HIS A 27 -2.75 7.23 -2.59
C HIS A 27 -2.31 8.68 -2.77
N SER A 28 -2.41 9.24 -3.98
CA SER A 28 -1.87 10.56 -4.29
C SER A 28 -2.68 11.75 -3.73
N SER A 29 -3.88 11.50 -3.18
CA SER A 29 -4.70 12.56 -2.59
C SER A 29 -4.16 13.00 -1.24
N GLN A 30 -3.98 14.31 -1.07
CA GLN A 30 -3.65 14.92 0.23
C GLN A 30 -4.89 15.19 1.09
N HIS A 31 -6.07 14.91 0.57
CA HIS A 31 -7.35 14.96 1.28
C HIS A 31 -7.95 13.56 1.28
N TYR A 32 -8.49 13.15 2.44
CA TYR A 32 -9.07 11.84 2.62
C TYR A 32 -10.58 11.93 2.80
N ASN A 33 -11.31 11.43 1.83
CA ASN A 33 -12.77 11.44 1.81
C ASN A 33 -13.31 10.44 0.79
N LEU A 34 -14.62 10.30 0.65
CA LEU A 34 -15.26 9.34 -0.26
C LEU A 34 -14.83 9.50 -1.73
N SER A 35 -14.38 10.69 -2.17
CA SER A 35 -13.84 10.84 -3.52
C SER A 35 -12.48 10.17 -3.72
N THR A 36 -11.76 9.91 -2.63
CA THR A 36 -10.51 9.13 -2.67
C THR A 36 -10.81 7.68 -3.07
N ALA A 37 -11.92 7.11 -2.60
CA ALA A 37 -12.34 5.75 -2.95
C ALA A 37 -12.53 5.55 -4.47
N ILE A 38 -13.05 6.55 -5.18
CA ILE A 38 -13.30 6.48 -6.63
C ILE A 38 -12.07 6.85 -7.48
N ARG A 39 -10.94 7.20 -6.85
CA ARG A 39 -9.67 7.47 -7.53
C ARG A 39 -8.97 6.15 -7.89
N GLN A 40 -9.54 5.41 -8.82
CA GLN A 40 -9.08 4.08 -9.21
C GLN A 40 -7.90 4.12 -10.20
N PRO A 41 -7.07 3.07 -10.23
CA PRO A 41 -5.93 2.94 -11.15
C PRO A 41 -6.37 2.88 -12.62
N TRP A 42 -5.84 3.76 -13.48
CA TRP A 42 -6.15 3.74 -14.91
C TRP A 42 -5.49 2.59 -15.67
N THR A 43 -4.36 2.12 -15.17
CA THR A 43 -3.54 1.08 -15.81
C THR A 43 -3.68 -0.30 -15.15
N GLY A 44 -4.49 -0.43 -14.09
CA GLY A 44 -4.58 -1.64 -13.29
C GLY A 44 -4.83 -2.92 -14.10
N VAL A 45 -5.84 -2.91 -14.96
CA VAL A 45 -6.18 -4.09 -15.79
C VAL A 45 -5.03 -4.47 -16.71
N LEU A 46 -4.34 -3.47 -17.30
CA LEU A 46 -3.24 -3.69 -18.25
C LEU A 46 -2.00 -4.31 -17.57
N VAL A 47 -1.77 -4.01 -16.30
CA VAL A 47 -0.61 -4.52 -15.55
C VAL A 47 -0.92 -5.79 -14.75
N GLY A 48 -2.07 -6.41 -15.00
CA GLY A 48 -2.40 -7.70 -14.42
C GLY A 48 -2.74 -7.67 -12.93
N THR A 49 -3.33 -6.58 -12.43
CA THR A 49 -3.78 -6.51 -11.02
C THR A 49 -4.83 -7.57 -10.66
N TRP A 50 -5.46 -8.18 -11.65
CA TRP A 50 -6.40 -9.30 -11.51
C TRP A 50 -5.70 -10.67 -11.27
N ALA A 51 -4.38 -10.78 -11.50
CA ALA A 51 -3.65 -12.04 -11.44
C ALA A 51 -3.78 -12.78 -10.09
N PRO A 52 -3.83 -12.14 -8.91
CA PRO A 52 -4.02 -12.83 -7.63
C PRO A 52 -5.35 -13.60 -7.49
N TRP A 53 -6.35 -13.30 -8.34
CA TRP A 53 -7.62 -14.05 -8.37
C TRP A 53 -7.59 -15.25 -9.31
N PHE A 54 -6.60 -15.33 -10.21
CA PHE A 54 -6.49 -16.44 -11.16
C PHE A 54 -6.44 -17.83 -10.49
N PRO A 55 -5.76 -18.02 -9.34
CA PRO A 55 -5.81 -19.29 -8.61
C PRO A 55 -7.23 -19.72 -8.21
N LEU A 56 -8.14 -18.79 -7.97
CA LEU A 56 -9.54 -19.12 -7.63
C LEU A 56 -10.26 -19.74 -8.83
N VAL A 57 -9.99 -19.25 -10.04
CA VAL A 57 -10.52 -19.84 -11.27
C VAL A 57 -10.01 -21.29 -11.44
N LEU A 58 -8.73 -21.52 -11.17
CA LEU A 58 -8.13 -22.86 -11.22
C LEU A 58 -8.70 -23.82 -10.18
N LEU A 59 -9.19 -23.29 -9.06
CA LEU A 59 -9.89 -24.03 -8.00
C LEU A 59 -11.36 -24.30 -8.35
N GLY A 60 -11.84 -23.86 -9.54
CA GLY A 60 -13.20 -24.11 -10.03
C GLY A 60 -14.23 -23.04 -9.65
N PHE A 61 -13.83 -21.89 -9.09
CA PHE A 61 -14.77 -20.79 -8.87
C PHE A 61 -15.10 -20.11 -10.20
N PRO A 62 -16.41 -19.94 -10.53
CA PRO A 62 -16.81 -19.23 -11.74
C PRO A 62 -16.31 -17.78 -11.73
N PRO A 63 -15.79 -17.25 -12.84
CA PRO A 63 -15.33 -15.85 -12.93
C PRO A 63 -16.40 -14.83 -12.49
N GLU A 64 -17.67 -15.05 -12.83
CA GLU A 64 -18.79 -14.20 -12.46
C GLU A 64 -18.99 -14.13 -10.94
N MET A 65 -18.75 -15.24 -10.21
CA MET A 65 -18.79 -15.26 -8.75
C MET A 65 -17.63 -14.41 -8.17
N ILE A 66 -16.44 -14.53 -8.74
CA ILE A 66 -15.27 -13.75 -8.33
C ILE A 66 -15.55 -12.27 -8.55
N PHE A 67 -16.05 -11.87 -9.72
CA PHE A 67 -16.40 -10.47 -10.02
C PHE A 67 -17.48 -9.93 -9.09
N PHE A 68 -18.52 -10.72 -8.82
CA PHE A 68 -19.58 -10.33 -7.90
C PHE A 68 -19.04 -10.09 -6.49
N GLN A 69 -18.23 -11.02 -5.96
CA GLN A 69 -17.64 -10.91 -4.63
C GLN A 69 -16.66 -9.74 -4.54
N SER A 70 -15.82 -9.54 -5.54
CA SER A 70 -14.91 -8.38 -5.60
C SER A 70 -15.69 -7.06 -5.68
N GLY A 71 -16.83 -7.03 -6.37
CA GLY A 71 -17.76 -5.89 -6.38
C GLY A 71 -18.31 -5.57 -4.98
N LEU A 72 -18.74 -6.59 -4.22
CA LEU A 72 -19.18 -6.43 -2.83
C LEU A 72 -18.05 -5.91 -1.93
N SER A 73 -16.83 -6.42 -2.13
CA SER A 73 -15.63 -5.95 -1.41
C SER A 73 -15.35 -4.47 -1.70
N LEU A 74 -15.47 -4.02 -2.95
CA LEU A 74 -15.29 -2.62 -3.31
C LEU A 74 -16.38 -1.71 -2.72
N ILE A 75 -17.63 -2.18 -2.66
CA ILE A 75 -18.72 -1.45 -1.99
C ILE A 75 -18.43 -1.31 -0.50
N TYR A 76 -17.96 -2.40 0.13
CA TYR A 76 -17.52 -2.34 1.53
C TYR A 76 -16.40 -1.32 1.72
N GLN A 77 -15.39 -1.33 0.86
CA GLN A 77 -14.24 -0.44 0.98
C GLN A 77 -14.57 1.04 0.70
N PHE A 78 -15.65 1.33 -0.01
CA PHE A 78 -16.03 2.70 -0.34
C PHE A 78 -16.23 3.56 0.92
N TRP A 79 -17.03 3.10 1.88
CA TRP A 79 -17.32 3.86 3.10
C TRP A 79 -16.15 3.96 4.08
N LEU A 80 -15.07 3.17 3.89
CA LEU A 80 -13.87 3.27 4.72
C LEU A 80 -13.14 4.61 4.52
N HIS A 81 -13.32 5.26 3.35
CA HIS A 81 -12.64 6.50 3.00
C HIS A 81 -13.29 7.72 3.62
N THR A 82 -13.26 7.83 4.94
CA THR A 82 -13.83 8.97 5.66
C THR A 82 -13.09 9.27 6.96
N GLU A 83 -13.02 10.54 7.31
CA GLU A 83 -12.57 11.03 8.62
C GLU A 83 -13.74 11.24 9.59
N SER A 84 -14.99 11.18 9.12
CA SER A 84 -16.19 11.43 9.94
C SER A 84 -16.50 10.29 10.92
N ILE A 85 -16.00 9.08 10.67
CA ILE A 85 -16.15 7.92 11.55
C ILE A 85 -14.80 7.67 12.20
N HIS A 86 -14.71 7.88 13.52
CA HIS A 86 -13.47 7.70 14.26
C HIS A 86 -13.14 6.20 14.41
N ARG A 87 -13.33 5.63 15.59
CA ARG A 87 -13.11 4.22 15.87
C ARG A 87 -14.44 3.53 16.12
N LEU A 88 -14.52 2.30 15.65
CA LEU A 88 -15.65 1.41 15.92
C LEU A 88 -15.38 0.53 17.15
N PRO A 89 -16.38 -0.23 17.67
CA PRO A 89 -16.17 -1.12 18.77
C PRO A 89 -15.00 -2.08 18.54
N ARG A 90 -14.18 -2.34 19.57
CA ARG A 90 -12.94 -3.12 19.48
C ARG A 90 -13.09 -4.50 18.86
N TRP A 91 -14.21 -5.19 19.12
CA TRP A 91 -14.46 -6.51 18.54
C TRP A 91 -14.65 -6.44 17.03
N PHE A 92 -15.29 -5.36 16.52
CA PHE A 92 -15.49 -5.13 15.09
C PHE A 92 -14.15 -4.78 14.41
N GLU A 93 -13.39 -3.86 14.99
CA GLU A 93 -12.05 -3.50 14.49
C GLU A 93 -11.04 -4.64 14.56
N TYR A 94 -11.25 -5.61 15.45
CA TYR A 94 -10.41 -6.80 15.50
C TYR A 94 -10.55 -7.66 14.24
N LEU A 95 -11.77 -7.79 13.71
CA LEU A 95 -12.10 -8.66 12.58
C LEU A 95 -12.13 -7.92 11.26
N PHE A 96 -12.72 -6.73 11.24
CA PHE A 96 -13.04 -6.01 10.01
C PHE A 96 -12.17 -4.78 9.81
N ASN A 97 -11.94 -4.46 8.54
CA ASN A 97 -11.36 -3.18 8.16
C ASN A 97 -12.36 -2.05 8.46
N THR A 98 -11.86 -0.93 8.99
CA THR A 98 -12.67 0.21 9.40
C THR A 98 -12.06 1.51 8.88
N PRO A 99 -12.78 2.64 8.90
CA PRO A 99 -12.20 3.93 8.55
C PRO A 99 -10.89 4.23 9.29
N SER A 100 -10.78 3.87 10.58
CA SER A 100 -9.54 4.03 11.37
C SER A 100 -8.37 3.24 10.77
N HIS A 101 -8.57 1.97 10.40
CA HIS A 101 -7.54 1.15 9.78
C HIS A 101 -7.15 1.66 8.38
N HIS A 102 -8.14 2.11 7.62
CA HIS A 102 -7.92 2.55 6.25
C HIS A 102 -7.30 3.95 6.17
N ARG A 103 -7.56 4.83 7.16
CA ARG A 103 -6.79 6.08 7.35
C ARG A 103 -5.31 5.81 7.55
N VAL A 104 -4.96 4.84 8.40
CA VAL A 104 -3.57 4.38 8.60
C VAL A 104 -2.97 3.88 7.29
N HIS A 105 -3.74 3.10 6.51
CA HIS A 105 -3.30 2.59 5.21
C HIS A 105 -2.95 3.72 4.22
N HIS A 106 -3.78 4.77 4.16
CA HIS A 106 -3.54 5.94 3.30
C HIS A 106 -2.54 6.96 3.86
N ALA A 107 -2.03 6.75 5.07
CA ALA A 107 -1.17 7.71 5.71
C ALA A 107 0.28 7.64 5.20
N ALA A 108 0.85 8.82 4.94
CA ALA A 108 2.26 9.00 4.56
C ALA A 108 3.21 9.12 5.78
N ASN A 109 2.69 8.96 7.02
CA ASN A 109 3.53 8.97 8.22
C ASN A 109 4.50 7.78 8.20
N PRO A 110 5.78 7.95 8.54
CA PRO A 110 6.76 6.85 8.55
C PRO A 110 6.34 5.63 9.37
N ARG A 111 5.59 5.83 10.45
CA ARG A 111 5.01 4.77 11.28
C ARG A 111 4.02 3.90 10.52
N TYR A 112 3.25 4.49 9.61
CA TYR A 112 2.09 3.90 8.96
C TYR A 112 2.36 3.42 7.53
N VAL A 113 3.46 3.85 6.92
CA VAL A 113 3.79 3.44 5.53
C VAL A 113 3.78 1.92 5.40
N ASP A 114 3.08 1.43 4.36
CA ASP A 114 2.93 0.02 4.05
C ASP A 114 2.35 -0.80 5.22
N ARG A 115 1.17 -0.39 5.68
CA ARG A 115 0.38 -1.06 6.71
C ARG A 115 -1.08 -1.23 6.28
N ASN A 116 -1.77 -2.18 6.89
CA ASN A 116 -3.22 -2.40 6.78
C ASN A 116 -3.72 -2.63 5.34
N TYR A 117 -3.26 -3.70 4.71
CA TYR A 117 -3.63 -4.05 3.32
C TYR A 117 -4.98 -4.76 3.17
N GLY A 118 -5.62 -5.17 4.26
CA GLY A 118 -6.90 -5.88 4.24
C GLY A 118 -8.00 -5.09 3.52
N GLY A 119 -8.79 -5.75 2.68
CA GLY A 119 -9.97 -5.19 2.05
C GLY A 119 -11.14 -5.10 3.02
N THR A 120 -11.66 -6.24 3.42
CA THR A 120 -12.78 -6.37 4.36
C THR A 120 -12.31 -6.87 5.72
N LEU A 121 -11.39 -7.85 5.76
CA LEU A 121 -10.94 -8.49 6.99
C LEU A 121 -9.51 -8.05 7.37
N MET A 122 -9.33 -7.64 8.63
CA MET A 122 -8.03 -7.30 9.20
C MET A 122 -7.26 -8.53 9.73
N VAL A 123 -7.84 -9.70 9.62
CA VAL A 123 -7.21 -10.96 10.05
C VAL A 123 -5.91 -11.23 9.30
N TRP A 124 -5.84 -10.87 8.03
CA TRP A 124 -4.64 -11.05 7.20
C TRP A 124 -3.50 -10.16 7.65
N ASP A 125 -3.78 -8.88 7.91
CA ASP A 125 -2.77 -7.96 8.44
C ASP A 125 -2.23 -8.40 9.79
N ARG A 126 -3.07 -8.94 10.65
CA ARG A 126 -2.65 -9.50 11.94
C ARG A 126 -1.81 -10.75 11.76
N LEU A 127 -2.23 -11.66 10.88
CA LEU A 127 -1.54 -12.92 10.61
C LEU A 127 -0.15 -12.69 9.98
N PHE A 128 -0.06 -11.76 9.04
CA PHE A 128 1.18 -11.49 8.30
C PHE A 128 1.99 -10.29 8.86
N GLY A 129 1.60 -9.73 10.01
CA GLY A 129 2.37 -8.72 10.72
C GLY A 129 2.38 -7.33 10.08
N THR A 130 1.39 -7.02 9.23
CA THR A 130 1.24 -5.74 8.56
C THR A 130 0.24 -4.81 9.25
N PHE A 131 -0.39 -5.25 10.33
CA PHE A 131 -1.33 -4.45 11.10
C PHE A 131 -0.66 -3.29 11.83
N ALA A 132 -1.29 -2.10 11.78
CA ALA A 132 -1.00 -0.96 12.63
C ALA A 132 -2.29 -0.27 13.05
N ALA A 133 -2.42 0.01 14.34
CA ALA A 133 -3.54 0.80 14.85
C ALA A 133 -3.28 2.30 14.64
N GLU A 134 -4.34 3.05 14.37
CA GLU A 134 -4.30 4.51 14.40
C GLU A 134 -3.99 5.00 15.82
N SER A 135 -3.10 5.99 15.94
CA SER A 135 -2.72 6.59 17.23
C SER A 135 -3.18 8.04 17.29
N ASP A 136 -3.74 8.43 18.43
CA ASP A 136 -4.13 9.82 18.66
C ASP A 136 -2.91 10.74 18.81
N ASP A 137 -1.75 10.19 19.21
CA ASP A 137 -0.50 10.92 19.34
C ASP A 137 0.15 11.24 17.99
N GLU A 138 -0.24 10.53 16.93
CA GLU A 138 0.30 10.72 15.57
C GLU A 138 -0.83 10.70 14.54
N PRO A 139 -1.52 11.82 14.32
CA PRO A 139 -2.60 11.93 13.33
C PRO A 139 -2.13 11.59 11.93
N CYS A 140 -2.98 10.91 11.17
CA CYS A 140 -2.71 10.50 9.79
C CYS A 140 -2.50 11.72 8.88
N ARG A 141 -1.40 11.73 8.13
CA ARG A 141 -1.11 12.69 7.06
C ARG A 141 -1.23 11.98 5.74
N TYR A 142 -2.09 12.48 4.86
CA TYR A 142 -2.40 11.82 3.59
C TYR A 142 -1.54 12.33 2.44
N GLY A 143 -1.51 11.56 1.37
CA GLY A 143 -0.70 11.80 0.18
C GLY A 143 0.51 10.86 0.11
N LEU A 144 1.47 11.26 -0.70
CA LEU A 144 2.70 10.49 -0.89
C LEU A 144 3.82 11.03 0.03
N ILE A 145 4.84 10.23 0.28
CA ILE A 145 6.07 10.69 0.98
C ILE A 145 6.63 11.95 0.32
N LYS A 146 6.62 11.97 -1.03
CA LYS A 146 6.88 13.17 -1.82
C LYS A 146 5.66 13.45 -2.69
N ASN A 147 4.88 14.44 -2.30
CA ASN A 147 3.65 14.79 -3.00
C ASN A 147 3.89 15.32 -4.41
N ILE A 148 2.91 15.06 -5.27
CA ILE A 148 2.88 15.56 -6.64
C ILE A 148 2.16 16.92 -6.61
N SER A 149 2.88 18.01 -6.92
CA SER A 149 2.32 19.36 -6.93
C SER A 149 1.53 19.62 -8.22
N THR A 150 0.46 18.84 -8.47
CA THR A 150 -0.38 19.02 -9.68
C THR A 150 -1.79 18.46 -9.45
N PHE A 151 -2.77 19.07 -10.12
CA PHE A 151 -4.15 18.56 -10.23
C PHE A 151 -4.43 17.95 -11.61
N ASN A 152 -3.44 17.86 -12.50
CA ASN A 152 -3.61 17.24 -13.81
C ASN A 152 -3.76 15.72 -13.66
N PRO A 153 -4.92 15.12 -14.02
CA PRO A 153 -5.18 13.71 -13.80
C PRO A 153 -4.25 12.80 -14.60
N ILE A 154 -3.82 13.20 -15.79
CA ILE A 154 -2.88 12.43 -16.61
C ILE A 154 -1.50 12.39 -15.93
N LYS A 155 -1.02 13.55 -15.43
CA LYS A 155 0.24 13.58 -14.68
C LYS A 155 0.15 12.73 -13.42
N ILE A 156 -0.97 12.78 -12.69
CA ILE A 156 -1.18 11.97 -11.49
C ILE A 156 -1.19 10.48 -11.83
N ALA A 157 -1.87 10.06 -12.89
CA ALA A 157 -1.98 8.65 -13.27
C ALA A 157 -0.65 8.05 -13.79
N PHE A 158 0.21 8.87 -14.41
CA PHE A 158 1.38 8.35 -15.13
C PHE A 158 2.74 8.78 -14.55
N HIS A 159 2.80 9.61 -13.50
CA HIS A 159 4.08 10.15 -12.99
C HIS A 159 5.05 9.04 -12.56
N GLU A 160 4.58 7.98 -11.92
CA GLU A 160 5.44 6.88 -11.45
C GLU A 160 5.89 5.99 -12.63
N TRP A 161 5.05 5.81 -13.65
CA TRP A 161 5.44 5.15 -14.90
C TRP A 161 6.59 5.90 -15.60
N VAL A 162 6.50 7.23 -15.64
CA VAL A 162 7.55 8.08 -16.21
C VAL A 162 8.82 8.03 -15.36
N ALA A 163 8.69 8.05 -14.03
CA ALA A 163 9.82 7.92 -13.12
C ALA A 163 10.52 6.57 -13.30
N MET A 164 9.76 5.47 -13.31
CA MET A 164 10.28 4.12 -13.53
C MET A 164 10.99 3.98 -14.88
N ALA A 165 10.41 4.52 -15.95
CA ALA A 165 11.06 4.50 -17.29
C ALA A 165 12.37 5.30 -17.32
N ARG A 166 12.46 6.40 -16.55
CA ARG A 166 13.69 7.18 -16.41
C ARG A 166 14.78 6.37 -15.67
N ASP A 167 14.40 5.74 -14.57
CA ASP A 167 15.31 4.93 -13.76
C ASP A 167 15.81 3.71 -14.56
N LEU A 168 14.93 3.04 -15.30
CA LEU A 168 15.30 1.94 -16.21
C LEU A 168 16.36 2.36 -17.26
N ARG A 169 16.25 3.58 -17.82
CA ARG A 169 17.25 4.09 -18.77
C ARG A 169 18.61 4.33 -18.11
N SER A 170 18.65 4.53 -16.79
CA SER A 170 19.88 4.74 -16.02
C SER A 170 20.46 3.45 -15.47
N ALA A 171 19.76 2.32 -15.59
CA ALA A 171 20.19 1.03 -15.07
C ALA A 171 21.50 0.56 -15.73
N ARG A 172 22.46 0.13 -14.91
CA ARG A 172 23.80 -0.32 -15.33
C ARG A 172 23.91 -1.84 -15.42
N SER A 173 22.87 -2.57 -15.00
CA SER A 173 22.82 -4.03 -15.00
C SER A 173 21.36 -4.52 -15.09
N LEU A 174 21.18 -5.79 -15.52
CA LEU A 174 19.87 -6.45 -15.50
C LEU A 174 19.28 -6.52 -14.09
N ARG A 175 20.12 -6.66 -13.06
CA ARG A 175 19.71 -6.65 -11.67
C ARG A 175 19.13 -5.28 -11.26
N GLU A 176 19.78 -4.19 -11.67
CA GLU A 176 19.26 -2.85 -11.42
C GLU A 176 17.97 -2.61 -12.17
N ALA A 177 17.87 -2.99 -13.45
CA ALA A 177 16.65 -2.89 -14.24
C ALA A 177 15.50 -3.68 -13.61
N PHE A 178 15.76 -4.91 -13.15
CA PHE A 178 14.78 -5.71 -12.42
C PHE A 178 14.29 -5.03 -11.14
N ASN A 179 15.23 -4.50 -10.33
CA ASN A 179 14.85 -3.85 -9.07
C ASN A 179 14.16 -2.51 -9.28
N TYR A 180 14.51 -1.74 -10.32
CA TYR A 180 13.77 -0.51 -10.67
C TYR A 180 12.34 -0.80 -11.12
N THR A 181 12.05 -1.99 -11.61
CA THR A 181 10.71 -2.40 -12.07
C THR A 181 9.93 -3.13 -10.97
N PHE A 182 10.52 -4.17 -10.38
CA PHE A 182 9.82 -5.10 -9.49
C PHE A 182 10.28 -5.01 -8.03
N GLY A 183 11.34 -4.28 -7.75
CA GLY A 183 11.76 -4.01 -6.37
C GLY A 183 10.78 -3.08 -5.65
N PRO A 184 10.98 -2.82 -4.35
CA PRO A 184 10.10 -1.94 -3.59
C PRO A 184 10.15 -0.50 -4.14
N PRO A 185 9.02 0.23 -4.10
CA PRO A 185 9.01 1.66 -4.45
C PRO A 185 10.11 2.42 -3.71
N GLY A 186 10.78 3.32 -4.43
CA GLY A 186 11.90 4.10 -3.87
C GLY A 186 13.23 3.35 -3.78
N TRP A 187 13.34 2.11 -4.28
CA TRP A 187 14.61 1.39 -4.32
C TRP A 187 15.69 2.16 -5.10
N GLN A 188 16.92 2.14 -4.58
CA GLN A 188 18.11 2.68 -5.24
C GLN A 188 19.28 1.69 -5.14
N PRO A 189 20.23 1.68 -6.11
CA PRO A 189 21.35 0.72 -6.13
C PRO A 189 22.28 0.79 -4.90
N ASP A 190 22.39 1.96 -4.28
CA ASP A 190 23.21 2.18 -3.08
C ASP A 190 22.50 1.74 -1.77
N GLY A 191 21.25 1.23 -1.87
CA GLY A 191 20.44 0.80 -0.73
C GLY A 191 19.89 1.92 0.15
N ARG A 192 20.12 3.20 -0.21
CA ARG A 192 19.70 4.38 0.57
C ARG A 192 18.41 5.01 0.07
N GLY A 193 17.78 4.42 -0.95
CA GLY A 193 16.52 4.91 -1.48
C GLY A 193 15.40 4.93 -0.42
N PRO A 194 14.39 5.81 -0.59
CA PRO A 194 13.29 6.00 0.35
C PRO A 194 12.25 4.86 0.25
N THR A 195 12.69 3.61 0.46
CA THR A 195 11.76 2.49 0.59
C THR A 195 11.02 2.56 1.92
N ALA A 196 9.83 1.98 2.01
CA ALA A 196 9.07 1.93 3.27
C ALA A 196 9.89 1.35 4.44
N LYS A 197 10.77 0.37 4.15
CA LYS A 197 11.70 -0.20 5.13
C LYS A 197 12.70 0.83 5.64
N ASN A 198 13.32 1.60 4.75
CA ASN A 198 14.32 2.61 5.11
C ASN A 198 13.68 3.78 5.85
N ILE A 199 12.53 4.27 5.37
CA ILE A 199 11.74 5.33 6.00
C ILE A 199 11.38 4.94 7.44
N ARG A 200 10.90 3.72 7.64
CA ARG A 200 10.55 3.22 8.98
C ARG A 200 11.78 3.04 9.86
N ALA A 201 12.89 2.58 9.32
CA ALA A 201 14.14 2.42 10.06
C ALA A 201 14.70 3.78 10.52
N GLU A 202 14.69 4.79 9.66
CA GLU A 202 15.09 6.15 10.00
C GLU A 202 14.19 6.76 11.08
N TRP A 203 12.87 6.60 10.95
CA TRP A 203 11.91 7.06 11.96
C TRP A 203 12.14 6.37 13.31
N LEU A 204 12.30 5.05 13.35
CA LEU A 204 12.61 4.33 14.59
C LEU A 204 13.92 4.80 15.21
N ALA A 205 14.95 5.05 14.40
CA ALA A 205 16.23 5.58 14.87
C ALA A 205 16.10 6.99 15.46
N SER A 206 15.11 7.77 15.02
CA SER A 206 14.88 9.12 15.54
C SER A 206 14.18 9.15 16.91
N ILE A 207 13.37 8.12 17.22
CA ILE A 207 12.58 8.07 18.47
C ILE A 207 13.16 7.12 19.53
N TYR A 208 13.96 6.12 19.13
CA TYR A 208 14.58 5.17 20.06
C TYR A 208 16.10 5.23 19.97
N PRO A 209 16.83 5.35 21.09
CA PRO A 209 18.28 5.13 21.08
C PRO A 209 18.58 3.68 20.67
N ARG A 210 19.68 3.44 19.97
CA ARG A 210 20.06 2.11 19.42
C ARG A 210 20.00 0.94 20.42
N SER A 211 20.16 1.23 21.71
CA SER A 211 20.09 0.24 22.80
C SER A 211 18.65 -0.22 23.15
N ALA A 212 17.63 0.46 22.67
CA ALA A 212 16.22 0.20 23.00
C ALA A 212 15.40 -0.31 21.80
N TYR A 213 16.05 -0.72 20.70
CA TYR A 213 15.33 -1.26 19.53
C TYR A 213 14.58 -2.56 19.88
N PRO A 214 13.29 -2.66 19.59
CA PRO A 214 12.60 -3.94 19.65
C PRO A 214 13.26 -4.93 18.68
N ARG A 215 13.63 -6.12 19.14
CA ARG A 215 14.33 -7.17 18.34
C ARG A 215 13.59 -7.53 17.02
N SER A 216 12.28 -7.34 16.97
CA SER A 216 11.46 -7.59 15.77
C SER A 216 11.61 -6.55 14.67
N VAL A 217 12.37 -5.47 14.88
CA VAL A 217 12.49 -4.32 13.98
C VAL A 217 13.97 -3.98 13.71
N GLU A 218 14.93 -4.79 14.17
CA GLU A 218 16.34 -4.55 13.89
C GLU A 218 16.59 -4.48 12.38
N PRO A 219 17.20 -3.39 11.87
CA PRO A 219 17.69 -3.37 10.50
C PRO A 219 18.75 -4.47 10.32
N PRO A 220 18.88 -5.08 9.14
CA PRO A 220 19.92 -6.08 8.89
C PRO A 220 21.28 -5.49 9.24
N ARG A 221 22.05 -6.23 10.05
CA ARG A 221 23.42 -5.85 10.38
C ARG A 221 24.19 -5.65 9.07
N LYS A 222 24.87 -4.52 8.93
CA LYS A 222 25.77 -4.30 7.80
C LYS A 222 26.85 -5.37 7.86
N ALA A 223 26.92 -6.22 6.84
CA ALA A 223 28.05 -7.09 6.57
C ALA A 223 29.20 -6.26 6.01
#